data_825dbea12a9ad715a2a21f0879fb0522
#
_entry.id   825dbea12a9ad715a2a21f0879fb0522
#
_cell.length_a   1.000
_cell.length_b   1.000
_cell.length_c   1.000
_cell.angle_alpha   90.00
_cell.angle_beta   90.00
_cell.angle_gamma   90.00
#
_symmetry.space_group_name_H-M   'P 1'
#
loop_
_entity.id
_entity.type
_entity.pdbx_description
1 polymer ?
#
loop_
_entity_poly.entity_id
_entity_poly.type
_entity_poly.pdbx_seq_one_letter_code
_entity_poly.pdbx_strand_id
1 'polypeptide(L)'
;MAITNNVGSLKIQITNNNFFPIEGASVYISPTGMPDSTSEEFVTDENGIVIDEELPAPDVAYSLEPGENQPYSEYNVLVNAPGYNERFISGVQIFSGENGIQNIELTPSDGSDTNPTVLDAHTLWEQYPPKIAEDMIKPVNPSGGIVLSRVVIPETIVVHDGAPTDPTARDYYVPYKDYIKNVACNEIYSTWPDAAIRANVLAIQSFTLNRVYTEWYRGKGYDFTVTSNTAFDQKWVYNATIFENVSQIVDEMFANYLSKPNVTQPLFTQYCDGRRVSCPGWMTQWGSKSLADDGLTAIQILRYYYGDTIYINTSETISGIPSSYPGYELTIGSSGDKVSQLQRQLARISLNYPAIGTVTVDGLYGQNTADAVRKFQQIFNLPATGVTDYKTWYKISQIYVGVTKIAENV
;
A
#
# COMPACT_ATOMS: atom_id res chain seq x y z
N MET A 1 37.47 -7.67 3.68
CA MET A 1 36.01 -7.72 3.45
C MET A 1 35.43 -6.54 4.25
N ALA A 2 34.83 -5.57 3.60
CA ALA A 2 34.08 -4.55 4.31
C ALA A 2 32.91 -5.28 5.00
N ILE A 3 32.77 -5.09 6.31
CA ILE A 3 31.56 -5.51 7.02
C ILE A 3 30.49 -4.56 6.49
N THR A 4 29.72 -5.00 5.50
CA THR A 4 28.46 -4.34 5.16
C THR A 4 27.54 -4.65 6.33
N ASN A 5 27.28 -3.66 7.17
CA ASN A 5 26.21 -3.73 8.15
C ASN A 5 24.91 -3.91 7.36
N ASN A 6 24.38 -5.12 7.33
CA ASN A 6 23.10 -5.40 6.72
C ASN A 6 22.02 -4.87 7.69
N VAL A 7 21.54 -3.68 7.42
CA VAL A 7 20.49 -3.02 8.20
C VAL A 7 19.38 -2.52 7.28
N GLY A 8 18.18 -2.45 7.80
CA GLY A 8 17.06 -1.71 7.23
C GLY A 8 16.57 -0.66 8.22
N SER A 9 15.65 0.17 7.82
CA SER A 9 15.01 1.14 8.70
C SER A 9 13.52 0.85 8.90
N LEU A 10 12.97 1.34 10.01
CA LEU A 10 11.55 1.27 10.32
C LEU A 10 11.04 2.63 10.77
N LYS A 11 10.11 3.18 10.00
CA LYS A 11 9.33 4.34 10.41
C LYS A 11 7.98 3.87 10.97
N ILE A 12 7.70 4.22 12.22
CA ILE A 12 6.43 3.93 12.87
C ILE A 12 5.64 5.23 12.96
N GLN A 13 4.40 5.24 12.50
CA GLN A 13 3.49 6.37 12.63
C GLN A 13 2.28 5.96 13.45
N ILE A 14 2.03 6.68 14.55
CA ILE A 14 0.96 6.38 15.49
C ILE A 14 -0.09 7.47 15.44
N THR A 15 -1.33 7.05 15.18
CA THR A 15 -2.50 7.94 15.15
C THR A 15 -3.64 7.34 15.98
N ASN A 16 -4.63 8.16 16.32
CA ASN A 16 -5.90 7.65 16.79
C ASN A 16 -6.88 7.44 15.62
N ASN A 17 -8.08 6.93 15.92
CA ASN A 17 -9.15 6.66 14.95
C ASN A 17 -9.72 7.92 14.24
N ASN A 18 -9.25 9.12 14.60
CA ASN A 18 -9.60 10.38 13.94
C ASN A 18 -8.43 10.96 13.16
N PHE A 19 -7.40 10.17 12.85
CA PHE A 19 -6.17 10.58 12.16
C PHE A 19 -5.38 11.70 12.87
N PHE A 20 -5.54 11.85 14.19
CA PHE A 20 -4.67 12.72 14.97
C PHE A 20 -3.41 11.94 15.36
N PRO A 21 -2.22 12.49 15.09
CA PRO A 21 -0.98 11.90 15.57
C PRO A 21 -0.94 11.88 17.10
N ILE A 22 -0.34 10.84 17.66
CA ILE A 22 -0.16 10.70 19.11
C ILE A 22 1.28 11.00 19.44
N GLU A 23 1.52 12.18 19.99
CA GLU A 23 2.81 12.61 20.52
C GLU A 23 3.06 11.98 21.89
N GLY A 24 4.32 11.64 22.19
CA GLY A 24 4.74 11.13 23.50
C GLY A 24 4.34 9.67 23.78
N ALA A 25 3.95 8.91 22.76
CA ALA A 25 3.76 7.48 22.91
C ALA A 25 5.11 6.76 23.03
N SER A 26 5.25 5.84 24.00
CA SER A 26 6.41 4.97 24.14
C SER A 26 6.29 3.81 23.15
N VAL A 27 7.34 3.60 22.36
CA VAL A 27 7.46 2.54 21.36
C VAL A 27 8.66 1.68 21.70
N TYR A 28 8.44 0.38 21.84
CA TYR A 28 9.49 -0.59 22.12
C TYR A 28 9.66 -1.52 20.93
N ILE A 29 10.89 -1.62 20.42
CA ILE A 29 11.25 -2.48 19.28
C ILE A 29 12.20 -3.56 19.77
N SER A 30 11.92 -4.82 19.45
CA SER A 30 12.77 -5.97 19.82
C SER A 30 12.71 -7.06 18.75
N PRO A 31 13.79 -7.83 18.53
CA PRO A 31 13.75 -8.96 17.59
C PRO A 31 12.71 -10.01 18.01
N THR A 32 11.94 -10.53 17.05
CA THR A 32 10.99 -11.62 17.29
C THR A 32 11.71 -12.91 17.66
N GLY A 33 11.19 -13.65 18.63
CA GLY A 33 11.76 -14.94 19.07
C GLY A 33 13.00 -14.84 19.96
N MET A 34 13.40 -13.64 20.36
CA MET A 34 14.52 -13.39 21.30
C MET A 34 14.00 -12.72 22.58
N PRO A 35 13.38 -13.47 23.52
CA PRO A 35 12.71 -12.88 24.69
C PRO A 35 13.69 -12.18 25.66
N ASP A 36 14.98 -12.52 25.63
CA ASP A 36 16.01 -11.93 26.48
C ASP A 36 16.74 -10.74 25.80
N SER A 37 16.34 -10.36 24.58
CA SER A 37 16.92 -9.17 23.91
C SER A 37 16.39 -7.91 24.59
N THR A 38 17.28 -6.91 24.76
CA THR A 38 16.87 -5.58 25.19
C THR A 38 16.02 -4.94 24.09
N SER A 39 14.81 -4.52 24.45
CA SER A 39 14.00 -3.67 23.56
C SER A 39 14.62 -2.27 23.52
N GLU A 40 14.71 -1.70 22.33
CA GLU A 40 14.98 -0.29 22.19
C GLU A 40 13.72 0.52 22.45
N GLU A 41 13.84 1.59 23.23
CA GLU A 41 12.71 2.46 23.59
C GLU A 41 12.82 3.79 22.85
N PHE A 42 11.74 4.16 22.19
CA PHE A 42 11.59 5.43 21.48
C PHE A 42 10.34 6.15 21.97
N VAL A 43 10.29 7.47 21.72
CA VAL A 43 9.12 8.30 22.01
C VAL A 43 8.70 9.04 20.75
N THR A 44 7.42 9.00 20.43
CA THR A 44 6.90 9.65 19.21
C THR A 44 6.99 11.17 19.27
N ASP A 45 7.29 11.77 18.13
CA ASP A 45 7.31 13.22 17.92
C ASP A 45 5.89 13.83 17.80
N GLU A 46 5.81 15.13 17.53
CA GLU A 46 4.55 15.89 17.32
C GLU A 46 3.69 15.36 16.15
N ASN A 47 4.26 14.58 15.23
CA ASN A 47 3.57 13.93 14.11
C ASN A 47 3.22 12.47 14.42
N GLY A 48 3.46 12.02 15.66
CA GLY A 48 3.27 10.62 16.06
C GLY A 48 4.30 9.67 15.45
N ILE A 49 5.50 10.16 15.11
CA ILE A 49 6.50 9.41 14.33
C ILE A 49 7.68 9.01 15.21
N VAL A 50 8.15 7.78 15.00
CA VAL A 50 9.45 7.24 15.42
C VAL A 50 10.14 6.67 14.19
N ILE A 51 11.48 6.82 14.13
CA ILE A 51 12.30 6.20 13.09
C ILE A 51 13.48 5.50 13.78
N ASP A 52 13.66 4.21 13.46
CA ASP A 52 14.87 3.45 13.74
C ASP A 52 15.58 3.15 12.42
N GLU A 53 16.81 3.65 12.26
CA GLU A 53 17.57 3.61 11.01
C GLU A 53 18.54 2.43 10.92
N GLU A 54 18.73 1.64 11.99
CA GLU A 54 19.81 0.64 12.06
C GLU A 54 19.34 -0.74 12.54
N LEU A 55 18.13 -1.17 12.14
CA LEU A 55 17.63 -2.50 12.48
C LEU A 55 18.37 -3.59 11.69
N PRO A 56 19.07 -4.54 12.39
CA PRO A 56 19.73 -5.65 11.73
C PRO A 56 18.82 -6.46 10.81
N ALA A 57 19.28 -6.73 9.60
CA ALA A 57 18.58 -7.50 8.58
C ALA A 57 19.51 -8.53 7.94
N PRO A 58 19.00 -9.59 7.30
CA PRO A 58 19.82 -10.55 6.55
C PRO A 58 20.49 -9.92 5.34
N ASP A 59 21.46 -10.62 4.75
CA ASP A 59 22.08 -10.19 3.51
C ASP A 59 21.03 -10.04 2.41
N VAL A 60 21.09 -8.93 1.69
CA VAL A 60 20.16 -8.61 0.60
C VAL A 60 20.11 -9.71 -0.47
N ALA A 61 21.20 -10.44 -0.67
CA ALA A 61 21.28 -11.56 -1.61
C ALA A 61 20.18 -12.62 -1.36
N TYR A 62 19.71 -12.79 -0.12
CA TYR A 62 18.66 -13.75 0.21
C TYR A 62 17.28 -13.36 -0.35
N SER A 63 17.07 -12.10 -0.64
CA SER A 63 15.85 -11.60 -1.31
C SER A 63 15.97 -11.47 -2.82
N LEU A 64 17.19 -11.56 -3.36
CA LEU A 64 17.45 -11.42 -4.80
C LEU A 64 17.41 -12.75 -5.57
N GLU A 65 17.58 -13.87 -4.87
CA GLU A 65 17.48 -15.20 -5.45
C GLU A 65 16.63 -16.12 -4.56
N PRO A 66 15.87 -17.04 -5.16
CA PRO A 66 15.10 -18.00 -4.39
C PRO A 66 16.01 -18.97 -3.64
N GLY A 67 15.90 -19.04 -2.32
CA GLY A 67 16.77 -19.84 -1.44
C GLY A 67 16.05 -20.40 -0.23
N GLU A 68 16.84 -21.03 0.64
CA GLU A 68 16.42 -21.62 1.92
C GLU A 68 16.62 -20.66 3.10
N ASN A 69 17.23 -19.49 2.89
CA ASN A 69 17.47 -18.50 3.93
C ASN A 69 16.34 -17.46 3.95
N GLN A 70 15.85 -17.15 5.16
CA GLN A 70 14.85 -16.10 5.33
C GLN A 70 15.43 -14.76 4.90
N PRO A 71 14.77 -14.02 3.99
CA PRO A 71 15.35 -12.81 3.38
C PRO A 71 15.12 -11.53 4.20
N TYR A 72 14.44 -11.60 5.34
CA TYR A 72 14.13 -10.50 6.23
C TYR A 72 14.29 -10.91 7.70
N SER A 73 14.53 -9.94 8.57
CA SER A 73 14.38 -10.10 10.02
C SER A 73 12.96 -9.75 10.45
N GLU A 74 12.52 -10.32 11.56
CA GLU A 74 11.21 -10.04 12.16
C GLU A 74 11.39 -9.34 13.51
N TYR A 75 10.58 -8.31 13.73
CA TYR A 75 10.60 -7.53 14.96
C TYR A 75 9.21 -7.48 15.61
N ASN A 76 9.23 -7.32 16.91
CA ASN A 76 8.07 -6.97 17.72
C ASN A 76 8.04 -5.45 17.90
N VAL A 77 6.86 -4.87 17.80
CA VAL A 77 6.60 -3.47 18.11
C VAL A 77 5.52 -3.41 19.20
N LEU A 78 5.86 -2.84 20.34
CA LEU A 78 4.93 -2.59 21.45
C LEU A 78 4.74 -1.09 21.60
N VAL A 79 3.50 -0.63 21.63
CA VAL A 79 3.15 0.79 21.76
C VAL A 79 2.29 1.01 22.96
N ASN A 80 2.71 1.97 23.81
CA ASN A 80 1.98 2.44 24.99
C ASN A 80 1.77 3.96 24.93
N ALA A 81 0.55 4.40 25.10
CA ALA A 81 0.22 5.82 25.20
C ALA A 81 -0.85 6.07 26.28
N PRO A 82 -0.72 7.15 27.11
CA PRO A 82 -1.71 7.45 28.14
C PRO A 82 -3.11 7.65 27.57
N GLY A 83 -4.10 6.94 28.09
CA GLY A 83 -5.50 7.01 27.67
C GLY A 83 -5.86 6.16 26.45
N TYR A 84 -4.92 5.35 25.96
CA TYR A 84 -5.13 4.40 24.86
C TYR A 84 -4.87 2.96 25.31
N ASN A 85 -5.46 2.02 24.58
CA ASN A 85 -5.14 0.61 24.73
C ASN A 85 -3.73 0.33 24.21
N GLU A 86 -3.00 -0.53 24.90
CA GLU A 86 -1.69 -1.03 24.45
C GLU A 86 -1.84 -1.75 23.10
N ARG A 87 -0.86 -1.58 22.21
CA ARG A 87 -0.84 -2.25 20.93
C ARG A 87 0.47 -3.03 20.76
N PHE A 88 0.34 -4.34 20.52
CA PHE A 88 1.46 -5.23 20.25
C PHE A 88 1.34 -5.82 18.84
N ILE A 89 2.42 -5.69 18.05
CA ILE A 89 2.53 -6.27 16.69
C ILE A 89 3.81 -7.10 16.65
N SER A 90 3.71 -8.35 16.24
CA SER A 90 4.83 -9.28 16.04
C SER A 90 4.96 -9.65 14.56
N GLY A 91 6.21 -9.87 14.11
CA GLY A 91 6.48 -10.25 12.72
C GLY A 91 6.65 -9.05 11.78
N VAL A 92 6.96 -7.85 12.30
CA VAL A 92 7.30 -6.68 11.47
C VAL A 92 8.56 -6.99 10.68
N GLN A 93 8.46 -6.97 9.33
CA GLN A 93 9.52 -7.41 8.43
C GLN A 93 10.49 -6.29 8.10
N ILE A 94 11.79 -6.57 8.20
CA ILE A 94 12.89 -5.63 7.88
C ILE A 94 13.81 -6.27 6.86
N PHE A 95 13.92 -5.65 5.68
CA PHE A 95 14.86 -6.03 4.63
C PHE A 95 16.09 -5.13 4.64
N SER A 96 17.24 -5.69 4.27
CA SER A 96 18.50 -4.94 4.17
C SER A 96 18.39 -3.84 3.11
N GLY A 97 18.72 -2.61 3.49
CA GLY A 97 18.70 -1.43 2.62
C GLY A 97 17.33 -0.83 2.34
N GLU A 98 16.26 -1.37 2.94
CA GLU A 98 14.89 -0.92 2.69
C GLU A 98 14.32 -0.14 3.87
N ASN A 99 13.41 0.78 3.57
CA ASN A 99 12.69 1.58 4.55
C ASN A 99 11.28 1.00 4.77
N GLY A 100 11.07 0.34 5.90
CA GLY A 100 9.77 -0.14 6.35
C GLY A 100 8.91 0.98 6.93
N ILE A 101 7.62 0.92 6.73
CA ILE A 101 6.62 1.83 7.29
C ILE A 101 5.59 0.99 8.02
N GLN A 102 5.41 1.26 9.32
CA GLN A 102 4.41 0.64 10.17
C GLN A 102 3.43 1.70 10.65
N ASN A 103 2.21 1.70 10.11
CA ASN A 103 1.14 2.57 10.58
C ASN A 103 0.37 1.86 11.69
N ILE A 104 0.20 2.54 12.83
CA ILE A 104 -0.46 1.98 14.01
C ILE A 104 -1.58 2.93 14.46
N GLU A 105 -2.80 2.41 14.48
CA GLU A 105 -3.93 3.12 15.05
C GLU A 105 -4.18 2.65 16.48
N LEU A 106 -4.23 3.60 17.42
CA LEU A 106 -4.58 3.33 18.81
C LEU A 106 -6.05 3.69 19.07
N THR A 107 -6.73 2.80 19.77
CA THR A 107 -8.09 3.02 20.27
C THR A 107 -8.06 3.55 21.69
N PRO A 108 -8.98 4.47 22.07
CA PRO A 108 -9.09 4.93 23.46
C PRO A 108 -9.23 3.74 24.44
N SER A 109 -8.62 3.87 25.62
CA SER A 109 -8.68 2.82 26.64
C SER A 109 -10.12 2.66 27.17
N ASP A 110 -10.70 1.51 26.88
CA ASP A 110 -12.05 1.11 27.32
C ASP A 110 -12.03 -0.11 28.26
N GLY A 111 -10.81 -0.54 28.64
CA GLY A 111 -10.60 -1.73 29.46
C GLY A 111 -10.74 -3.04 28.68
N SER A 112 -10.91 -2.99 27.36
CA SER A 112 -10.87 -4.19 26.52
C SER A 112 -9.43 -4.72 26.41
N ASP A 113 -9.29 -6.04 26.41
CA ASP A 113 -8.02 -6.70 26.18
C ASP A 113 -7.70 -6.64 24.67
N THR A 114 -6.57 -6.05 24.32
CA THR A 114 -6.14 -5.99 22.92
C THR A 114 -5.33 -7.24 22.60
N ASN A 115 -5.91 -8.11 21.76
CA ASN A 115 -5.17 -9.26 21.26
C ASN A 115 -3.94 -8.82 20.46
N PRO A 116 -2.79 -9.49 20.64
CA PRO A 116 -1.61 -9.27 19.82
C PRO A 116 -1.93 -9.43 18.34
N THR A 117 -1.38 -8.57 17.49
CA THR A 117 -1.38 -8.80 16.04
C THR A 117 -0.10 -9.54 15.68
N VAL A 118 -0.26 -10.72 15.09
CA VAL A 118 0.87 -11.49 14.54
C VAL A 118 0.76 -11.40 13.03
N LEU A 119 1.80 -10.86 12.40
CA LEU A 119 1.86 -10.75 10.94
C LEU A 119 2.24 -12.09 10.33
N ASP A 120 1.57 -12.46 9.27
CA ASP A 120 1.90 -13.66 8.49
C ASP A 120 3.26 -13.50 7.81
N ALA A 121 3.94 -14.63 7.59
CA ALA A 121 5.15 -14.65 6.78
C ALA A 121 4.88 -14.22 5.33
N HIS A 122 5.92 -13.70 4.68
CA HIS A 122 5.85 -13.24 3.29
C HIS A 122 5.55 -14.39 2.32
N THR A 123 4.70 -14.16 1.31
CA THR A 123 4.24 -15.16 0.34
C THR A 123 5.39 -15.88 -0.38
N LEU A 124 6.45 -15.17 -0.75
CA LEU A 124 7.61 -15.78 -1.42
C LEU A 124 8.50 -16.60 -0.48
N TRP A 125 8.30 -16.53 0.83
CA TRP A 125 9.05 -17.31 1.80
C TRP A 125 8.29 -18.57 2.22
N GLU A 126 6.99 -18.46 2.47
CA GLU A 126 6.14 -19.56 2.93
C GLU A 126 5.44 -20.31 1.78
N GLN A 127 4.88 -21.49 2.11
CA GLN A 127 4.02 -22.23 1.19
C GLN A 127 2.60 -21.74 1.28
N TYR A 128 1.95 -21.58 0.15
CA TYR A 128 0.55 -21.24 0.05
C TYR A 128 -0.17 -22.12 -1.00
N PRO A 129 -1.49 -22.26 -0.94
CA PRO A 129 -2.23 -23.11 -1.85
C PRO A 129 -2.12 -22.61 -3.30
N PRO A 130 -2.17 -23.52 -4.30
CA PRO A 130 -2.22 -23.11 -5.70
C PRO A 130 -3.47 -22.29 -5.97
N LYS A 131 -3.32 -21.25 -6.80
CA LYS A 131 -4.45 -20.39 -7.21
C LYS A 131 -5.44 -21.16 -8.10
N ILE A 132 -6.72 -20.87 -7.93
CA ILE A 132 -7.78 -21.35 -8.79
C ILE A 132 -7.72 -20.59 -10.11
N ALA A 133 -7.58 -21.32 -11.22
CA ALA A 133 -7.49 -20.72 -12.54
C ALA A 133 -8.82 -20.11 -12.98
N GLU A 134 -8.76 -18.88 -13.49
CA GLU A 134 -9.91 -18.17 -14.03
C GLU A 134 -9.55 -17.48 -15.36
N ASP A 135 -10.56 -17.21 -16.20
CA ASP A 135 -10.35 -16.52 -17.47
C ASP A 135 -9.83 -15.08 -17.27
N MET A 136 -8.85 -14.69 -18.07
CA MET A 136 -8.29 -13.33 -18.07
C MET A 136 -9.34 -12.26 -18.45
N ILE A 137 -10.29 -12.61 -19.29
CA ILE A 137 -11.45 -11.79 -19.66
C ILE A 137 -12.68 -12.51 -19.16
N LYS A 138 -13.35 -11.95 -18.17
CA LYS A 138 -14.55 -12.54 -17.60
C LYS A 138 -15.71 -12.43 -18.56
N PRO A 139 -16.50 -13.52 -18.74
CA PRO A 139 -17.70 -13.42 -19.52
C PRO A 139 -18.66 -12.41 -18.90
N VAL A 140 -19.23 -11.54 -19.72
CA VAL A 140 -20.35 -10.68 -19.29
C VAL A 140 -21.52 -11.60 -18.97
N ASN A 141 -21.98 -11.61 -17.72
CA ASN A 141 -23.05 -12.49 -17.29
C ASN A 141 -24.36 -12.11 -18.02
N PRO A 142 -24.94 -12.98 -18.86
CA PRO A 142 -26.20 -12.69 -19.57
C PRO A 142 -27.39 -12.47 -18.62
N SER A 143 -27.28 -12.89 -17.35
CA SER A 143 -28.32 -12.77 -16.33
C SER A 143 -28.36 -11.43 -15.61
N GLY A 144 -27.61 -10.41 -16.08
CA GLY A 144 -27.74 -9.04 -15.58
C GLY A 144 -26.99 -8.75 -14.28
N GLY A 145 -25.90 -9.48 -13.99
CA GLY A 145 -24.96 -9.07 -12.96
C GLY A 145 -24.43 -7.66 -13.27
N ILE A 146 -24.32 -6.84 -12.25
CA ILE A 146 -23.91 -5.43 -12.37
C ILE A 146 -22.44 -5.41 -12.80
N VAL A 147 -22.22 -5.20 -14.11
CA VAL A 147 -20.91 -4.86 -14.64
C VAL A 147 -20.86 -3.34 -14.73
N LEU A 148 -19.84 -2.73 -14.18
CA LEU A 148 -19.68 -1.29 -14.28
C LEU A 148 -19.54 -0.88 -15.76
N SER A 149 -20.13 0.24 -16.14
CA SER A 149 -20.06 0.73 -17.54
C SER A 149 -18.69 1.30 -17.93
N ARG A 150 -17.86 1.57 -16.93
CA ARG A 150 -16.49 2.11 -17.06
C ARG A 150 -15.62 1.65 -15.90
N VAL A 151 -14.30 1.69 -16.08
CA VAL A 151 -13.36 1.40 -15.00
C VAL A 151 -13.33 2.57 -14.04
N VAL A 152 -13.54 2.28 -12.75
CA VAL A 152 -13.53 3.23 -11.66
C VAL A 152 -12.50 2.77 -10.64
N ILE A 153 -11.62 3.67 -10.20
CA ILE A 153 -10.79 3.42 -9.03
C ILE A 153 -11.69 3.61 -7.81
N PRO A 154 -11.97 2.56 -7.03
CA PRO A 154 -12.83 2.69 -5.87
C PRO A 154 -12.13 3.45 -4.75
N GLU A 155 -12.88 4.07 -3.87
CA GLU A 155 -12.35 4.67 -2.65
C GLU A 155 -11.84 3.57 -1.71
N THR A 156 -12.62 2.53 -1.55
CA THR A 156 -12.42 1.45 -0.57
C THR A 156 -12.54 0.08 -1.23
N ILE A 157 -11.70 -0.84 -0.81
CA ILE A 157 -11.82 -2.27 -1.06
C ILE A 157 -12.33 -2.94 0.22
N VAL A 158 -13.36 -3.76 0.12
CA VAL A 158 -13.80 -4.62 1.22
C VAL A 158 -13.06 -5.94 1.10
N VAL A 159 -12.17 -6.22 2.05
CA VAL A 159 -11.36 -7.44 2.11
C VAL A 159 -11.99 -8.42 3.10
N HIS A 160 -12.42 -9.57 2.60
CA HIS A 160 -12.84 -10.70 3.43
C HIS A 160 -11.60 -11.49 3.84
N ASP A 161 -11.25 -11.45 5.12
CA ASP A 161 -9.99 -12.00 5.63
C ASP A 161 -10.07 -13.51 5.86
N GLY A 162 -10.24 -14.23 4.76
CA GLY A 162 -10.39 -15.69 4.76
C GLY A 162 -10.79 -16.24 3.40
N ALA A 163 -11.25 -17.50 3.37
CA ALA A 163 -11.83 -18.08 2.17
C ALA A 163 -13.24 -17.50 1.90
N PRO A 164 -13.70 -17.42 0.64
CA PRO A 164 -14.99 -16.77 0.31
C PRO A 164 -16.21 -17.35 1.06
N THR A 165 -16.13 -18.59 1.50
CA THR A 165 -17.23 -19.30 2.19
C THR A 165 -17.04 -19.39 3.70
N ASP A 166 -16.02 -18.73 4.24
CA ASP A 166 -15.80 -18.72 5.68
C ASP A 166 -16.68 -17.68 6.37
N PRO A 167 -17.74 -18.05 7.08
CA PRO A 167 -18.65 -17.11 7.71
C PRO A 167 -18.07 -16.48 8.98
N THR A 168 -16.90 -16.92 9.43
CA THR A 168 -16.21 -16.40 10.62
C THR A 168 -15.15 -15.38 10.29
N ALA A 169 -14.78 -15.26 9.00
CA ALA A 169 -13.81 -14.31 8.52
C ALA A 169 -14.34 -12.86 8.67
N ARG A 170 -13.44 -11.96 9.03
CA ARG A 170 -13.76 -10.55 9.23
C ARG A 170 -13.66 -9.79 7.91
N ASP A 171 -14.55 -8.83 7.69
CA ASP A 171 -14.47 -7.90 6.59
C ASP A 171 -13.76 -6.61 7.02
N TYR A 172 -12.74 -6.22 6.25
CA TYR A 172 -11.98 -4.99 6.45
C TYR A 172 -12.24 -4.00 5.32
N TYR A 173 -12.54 -2.76 5.67
CA TYR A 173 -12.73 -1.65 4.73
C TYR A 173 -11.41 -0.91 4.57
N VAL A 174 -10.71 -1.15 3.46
CA VAL A 174 -9.34 -0.68 3.22
C VAL A 174 -9.33 0.32 2.08
N PRO A 175 -8.74 1.53 2.22
CA PRO A 175 -8.54 2.45 1.11
C PRO A 175 -7.83 1.75 -0.05
N TYR A 176 -8.28 1.97 -1.29
CA TYR A 176 -7.79 1.23 -2.47
C TYR A 176 -6.25 1.23 -2.58
N LYS A 177 -5.62 2.41 -2.44
CA LYS A 177 -4.16 2.50 -2.52
C LYS A 177 -3.46 1.71 -1.42
N ASP A 178 -4.00 1.76 -0.21
CA ASP A 178 -3.42 1.06 0.93
C ASP A 178 -3.59 -0.46 0.78
N TYR A 179 -4.70 -0.92 0.17
CA TYR A 179 -4.86 -2.32 -0.23
C TYR A 179 -3.77 -2.75 -1.24
N ILE A 180 -3.57 -1.98 -2.32
CA ILE A 180 -2.55 -2.31 -3.33
C ILE A 180 -1.13 -2.31 -2.74
N LYS A 181 -0.79 -1.34 -1.89
CA LYS A 181 0.50 -1.28 -1.19
C LYS A 181 0.72 -2.50 -0.32
N ASN A 182 -0.29 -2.87 0.46
CA ASN A 182 -0.26 -4.03 1.34
C ASN A 182 -0.03 -5.31 0.54
N VAL A 183 -0.84 -5.56 -0.49
CA VAL A 183 -0.70 -6.74 -1.35
C VAL A 183 0.69 -6.78 -2.00
N ALA A 184 1.15 -5.68 -2.59
CA ALA A 184 2.45 -5.64 -3.24
C ALA A 184 3.59 -5.96 -2.27
N CYS A 185 3.57 -5.39 -1.06
CA CYS A 185 4.59 -5.64 -0.03
C CYS A 185 4.55 -7.06 0.54
N ASN A 186 3.45 -7.80 0.41
CA ASN A 186 3.34 -9.18 0.85
C ASN A 186 3.52 -10.22 -0.28
N GLU A 187 3.47 -9.79 -1.55
CA GLU A 187 3.56 -10.66 -2.72
C GLU A 187 4.93 -10.62 -3.39
N ILE A 188 5.68 -9.51 -3.29
CA ILE A 188 7.03 -9.36 -3.87
C ILE A 188 7.97 -8.66 -2.90
N TYR A 189 9.27 -8.89 -3.03
CA TYR A 189 10.25 -8.21 -2.19
C TYR A 189 10.53 -6.79 -2.69
N SER A 190 10.60 -5.86 -1.76
CA SER A 190 10.94 -4.45 -2.00
C SER A 190 12.34 -4.26 -2.58
N THR A 191 13.24 -5.19 -2.33
CA THR A 191 14.63 -5.21 -2.83
C THR A 191 14.77 -5.48 -4.33
N TRP A 192 13.67 -5.84 -5.02
CA TRP A 192 13.70 -6.18 -6.44
C TRP A 192 13.88 -4.95 -7.33
N PRO A 193 14.37 -5.12 -8.59
CA PRO A 193 14.47 -4.02 -9.55
C PRO A 193 13.14 -3.30 -9.78
N ASP A 194 13.18 -1.98 -9.95
CA ASP A 194 12.00 -1.12 -10.18
C ASP A 194 11.08 -1.65 -11.28
N ALA A 195 11.62 -2.16 -12.38
CA ALA A 195 10.82 -2.72 -13.47
C ALA A 195 10.02 -3.97 -13.04
N ALA A 196 10.58 -4.81 -12.17
CA ALA A 196 9.89 -5.98 -11.61
C ALA A 196 8.77 -5.54 -10.66
N ILE A 197 9.06 -4.61 -9.75
CA ILE A 197 8.06 -4.06 -8.81
C ILE A 197 6.90 -3.44 -9.60
N ARG A 198 7.17 -2.57 -10.59
CA ARG A 198 6.13 -1.95 -11.43
C ARG A 198 5.30 -2.97 -12.20
N ALA A 199 5.92 -4.02 -12.75
CA ALA A 199 5.19 -5.07 -13.46
C ALA A 199 4.22 -5.81 -12.53
N ASN A 200 4.68 -6.18 -11.33
CA ASN A 200 3.83 -6.84 -10.35
C ASN A 200 2.73 -5.93 -9.81
N VAL A 201 3.02 -4.66 -9.50
CA VAL A 201 2.01 -3.67 -9.08
C VAL A 201 0.93 -3.52 -10.14
N LEU A 202 1.28 -3.40 -11.44
CA LEU A 202 0.30 -3.33 -12.53
C LEU A 202 -0.56 -4.59 -12.64
N ALA A 203 0.04 -5.77 -12.45
CA ALA A 203 -0.70 -7.03 -12.41
C ALA A 203 -1.66 -7.07 -11.21
N ILE A 204 -1.20 -6.70 -10.01
CA ILE A 204 -2.01 -6.62 -8.79
C ILE A 204 -3.20 -5.67 -8.99
N GLN A 205 -2.97 -4.48 -9.53
CA GLN A 205 -4.00 -3.48 -9.80
C GLN A 205 -5.04 -3.97 -10.81
N SER A 206 -4.58 -4.54 -11.92
CA SER A 206 -5.48 -5.05 -12.97
C SER A 206 -6.35 -6.20 -12.46
N PHE A 207 -5.78 -7.10 -11.67
CA PHE A 207 -6.50 -8.15 -10.98
C PHE A 207 -7.60 -7.57 -10.07
N THR A 208 -7.23 -6.65 -9.19
CA THR A 208 -8.15 -6.03 -8.23
C THR A 208 -9.25 -5.25 -8.94
N LEU A 209 -8.89 -4.44 -9.95
CA LEU A 209 -9.87 -3.66 -10.71
C LEU A 209 -10.78 -4.54 -11.58
N ASN A 210 -10.34 -5.74 -11.99
CA ASN A 210 -11.23 -6.71 -12.61
C ASN A 210 -12.29 -7.20 -11.63
N ARG A 211 -11.91 -7.51 -10.39
CA ARG A 211 -12.87 -7.91 -9.32
C ARG A 211 -13.90 -6.81 -9.04
N VAL A 212 -13.45 -5.55 -9.00
CA VAL A 212 -14.33 -4.38 -8.84
C VAL A 212 -15.25 -4.21 -10.05
N TYR A 213 -14.69 -4.20 -11.25
CA TYR A 213 -15.41 -3.94 -12.49
C TYR A 213 -16.50 -4.99 -12.74
N THR A 214 -16.20 -6.26 -12.48
CA THR A 214 -17.11 -7.38 -12.71
C THR A 214 -18.06 -7.65 -11.55
N GLU A 215 -17.95 -6.90 -10.45
CA GLU A 215 -18.71 -7.16 -9.20
C GLU A 215 -18.66 -8.64 -8.82
N TRP A 216 -17.47 -9.26 -8.94
CA TRP A 216 -17.27 -10.71 -8.96
C TRP A 216 -17.88 -11.45 -7.78
N TYR A 217 -17.66 -10.94 -6.57
CA TYR A 217 -18.24 -11.55 -5.37
C TYR A 217 -19.65 -11.05 -5.09
N ARG A 218 -19.94 -9.77 -5.30
CA ARG A 218 -21.26 -9.19 -5.11
C ARG A 218 -22.28 -9.80 -6.06
N GLY A 219 -21.87 -10.08 -7.32
CA GLY A 219 -22.70 -10.83 -8.28
C GLY A 219 -23.01 -12.28 -7.88
N LYS A 220 -22.31 -12.81 -6.85
CA LYS A 220 -22.54 -14.12 -6.24
C LYS A 220 -23.25 -14.05 -4.88
N GLY A 221 -23.67 -12.85 -4.45
CA GLY A 221 -24.41 -12.63 -3.21
C GLY A 221 -23.54 -12.41 -1.98
N TYR A 222 -22.23 -12.09 -2.14
CA TYR A 222 -21.35 -11.70 -1.06
C TYR A 222 -21.26 -10.18 -0.93
N ASP A 223 -20.92 -9.66 0.25
CA ASP A 223 -20.86 -8.24 0.54
C ASP A 223 -19.42 -7.65 0.49
N PHE A 224 -18.45 -8.43 0.04
CA PHE A 224 -17.04 -8.02 -0.08
C PHE A 224 -16.57 -7.91 -1.54
N THR A 225 -15.41 -7.28 -1.74
CA THR A 225 -14.80 -7.05 -3.06
C THR A 225 -13.79 -8.13 -3.43
N VAL A 226 -12.96 -8.53 -2.47
CA VAL A 226 -11.86 -9.50 -2.60
C VAL A 226 -11.72 -10.31 -1.32
N THR A 227 -10.93 -11.39 -1.38
CA THR A 227 -10.52 -12.15 -0.19
C THR A 227 -9.02 -11.99 0.06
N SER A 228 -8.55 -12.28 1.30
CA SER A 228 -7.12 -12.41 1.60
C SER A 228 -6.55 -13.79 1.24
N ASN A 229 -7.41 -14.73 0.83
CA ASN A 229 -7.01 -16.09 0.53
C ASN A 229 -6.35 -16.20 -0.84
N THR A 230 -5.09 -16.60 -0.86
CA THR A 230 -4.24 -16.66 -2.07
C THR A 230 -4.68 -17.69 -3.10
N ALA A 231 -5.51 -18.67 -2.75
CA ALA A 231 -6.11 -19.59 -3.74
C ALA A 231 -7.12 -18.87 -4.65
N PHE A 232 -7.80 -17.87 -4.14
CA PHE A 232 -8.87 -17.13 -4.84
C PHE A 232 -8.40 -15.76 -5.34
N ASP A 233 -7.72 -15.01 -4.48
CA ASP A 233 -7.31 -13.64 -4.75
C ASP A 233 -5.83 -13.41 -4.38
N GLN A 234 -5.54 -12.40 -3.59
CA GLN A 234 -4.20 -11.86 -3.35
C GLN A 234 -3.86 -11.88 -1.86
N LYS A 235 -2.56 -11.96 -1.52
CA LYS A 235 -2.11 -11.93 -0.13
C LYS A 235 -2.26 -10.53 0.43
N TRP A 236 -3.27 -10.34 1.23
CA TRP A 236 -3.43 -9.15 2.07
C TRP A 236 -3.28 -9.55 3.53
N VAL A 237 -2.57 -8.75 4.32
CA VAL A 237 -2.30 -9.02 5.74
C VAL A 237 -2.66 -7.80 6.57
N TYR A 238 -3.53 -7.97 7.56
CA TYR A 238 -3.92 -6.88 8.44
C TYR A 238 -2.71 -6.26 9.15
N ASN A 239 -2.53 -4.94 9.07
CA ASN A 239 -1.40 -4.19 9.64
C ASN A 239 0.00 -4.61 9.14
N ALA A 240 0.15 -5.19 7.95
CA ALA A 240 1.46 -5.52 7.39
C ALA A 240 2.36 -4.29 7.25
N THR A 241 3.67 -4.53 7.32
CA THR A 241 4.69 -3.53 7.02
C THR A 241 4.63 -3.13 5.55
N ILE A 242 4.67 -1.84 5.26
CA ILE A 242 4.71 -1.29 3.90
C ILE A 242 6.13 -0.78 3.63
N PHE A 243 6.67 -1.06 2.45
CA PHE A 243 8.00 -0.56 2.06
C PHE A 243 7.89 0.70 1.23
N GLU A 244 8.74 1.69 1.53
CA GLU A 244 8.63 3.04 1.01
C GLU A 244 8.69 3.09 -0.52
N ASN A 245 9.65 2.38 -1.14
CA ASN A 245 9.80 2.33 -2.60
C ASN A 245 8.57 1.73 -3.30
N VAL A 246 8.02 0.63 -2.77
CA VAL A 246 6.78 0.02 -3.28
C VAL A 246 5.60 0.99 -3.09
N SER A 247 5.51 1.65 -1.94
CA SER A 247 4.48 2.65 -1.65
C SER A 247 4.50 3.80 -2.65
N GLN A 248 5.70 4.31 -2.98
CA GLN A 248 5.88 5.40 -3.96
C GLN A 248 5.47 4.96 -5.37
N ILE A 249 5.85 3.75 -5.79
CA ILE A 249 5.46 3.19 -7.09
C ILE A 249 3.92 3.08 -7.19
N VAL A 250 3.27 2.58 -6.17
CA VAL A 250 1.79 2.51 -6.15
C VAL A 250 1.18 3.91 -6.23
N ASP A 251 1.70 4.89 -5.48
CA ASP A 251 1.19 6.27 -5.53
C ASP A 251 1.40 6.93 -6.91
N GLU A 252 2.41 6.52 -7.67
CA GLU A 252 2.64 6.99 -9.06
C GLU A 252 1.63 6.43 -10.06
N MET A 253 1.19 5.18 -9.86
CA MET A 253 0.48 4.44 -10.91
C MET A 253 -0.86 3.83 -10.48
N PHE A 254 -1.42 4.21 -9.33
CA PHE A 254 -2.61 3.58 -8.75
C PHE A 254 -3.86 3.60 -9.65
N ALA A 255 -3.94 4.49 -10.62
CA ALA A 255 -5.04 4.55 -11.57
C ALA A 255 -4.81 3.72 -12.85
N ASN A 256 -3.63 3.09 -12.97
CA ASN A 256 -3.26 2.32 -14.15
C ASN A 256 -3.74 0.87 -14.05
N TYR A 257 -4.04 0.29 -15.21
CA TYR A 257 -4.43 -1.11 -15.33
C TYR A 257 -4.12 -1.65 -16.72
N LEU A 258 -4.12 -2.96 -16.87
CA LEU A 258 -3.85 -3.63 -18.14
C LEU A 258 -5.15 -3.82 -18.94
N SER A 259 -5.08 -3.50 -20.23
CA SER A 259 -6.17 -3.62 -21.20
C SER A 259 -5.71 -4.36 -22.45
N LYS A 260 -6.69 -4.89 -23.19
CA LYS A 260 -6.52 -5.37 -24.58
C LYS A 260 -7.40 -4.58 -25.53
N PRO A 261 -7.05 -4.48 -26.82
CA PRO A 261 -7.91 -3.84 -27.83
C PRO A 261 -9.33 -4.45 -27.82
N ASN A 262 -10.33 -3.59 -27.86
CA ASN A 262 -11.76 -3.95 -27.85
C ASN A 262 -12.25 -4.65 -26.56
N VAL A 263 -11.49 -4.57 -25.46
CA VAL A 263 -11.88 -5.08 -24.14
C VAL A 263 -11.98 -3.90 -23.18
N THR A 264 -13.17 -3.65 -22.63
CA THR A 264 -13.42 -2.53 -21.71
C THR A 264 -13.06 -2.85 -20.27
N GLN A 265 -13.13 -4.12 -19.87
CA GLN A 265 -12.77 -4.54 -18.52
C GLN A 265 -11.26 -4.55 -18.31
N PRO A 266 -10.75 -4.25 -17.10
CA PRO A 266 -9.37 -4.54 -16.71
C PRO A 266 -9.10 -6.04 -16.87
N LEU A 267 -7.91 -6.42 -17.30
CA LEU A 267 -7.54 -7.82 -17.43
C LEU A 267 -7.43 -8.47 -16.03
N PHE A 268 -7.96 -9.68 -15.91
CA PHE A 268 -7.75 -10.49 -14.71
C PHE A 268 -6.39 -11.17 -14.78
N THR A 269 -5.39 -10.52 -14.24
CA THR A 269 -3.98 -10.87 -14.35
C THR A 269 -3.54 -11.75 -13.19
N GLN A 270 -3.82 -13.05 -13.27
CA GLN A 270 -3.33 -14.01 -12.29
C GLN A 270 -1.80 -14.16 -12.37
N TYR A 271 -1.20 -14.44 -11.24
CA TYR A 271 0.25 -14.68 -11.07
C TYR A 271 0.49 -15.65 -9.92
N CYS A 272 1.68 -16.21 -9.83
CA CYS A 272 2.16 -16.99 -8.70
C CYS A 272 3.69 -16.88 -8.58
N ASP A 273 4.31 -17.46 -7.55
CA ASP A 273 5.76 -17.38 -7.38
C ASP A 273 6.56 -18.03 -8.54
N GLY A 274 5.99 -19.05 -9.17
CA GLY A 274 6.63 -19.78 -10.26
C GLY A 274 7.67 -20.79 -9.81
N ARG A 275 7.72 -21.08 -8.51
CA ARG A 275 8.67 -22.02 -7.90
C ARG A 275 7.98 -23.08 -7.06
N ARG A 276 7.26 -22.68 -6.03
CA ARG A 276 6.52 -23.57 -5.13
C ARG A 276 5.12 -23.85 -5.67
N VAL A 277 4.59 -22.90 -6.41
CA VAL A 277 3.28 -23.01 -7.05
C VAL A 277 3.43 -22.90 -8.57
N SER A 278 2.74 -23.75 -9.33
CA SER A 278 2.72 -23.72 -10.80
C SER A 278 1.82 -22.59 -11.31
N CYS A 279 2.32 -21.84 -12.30
CA CYS A 279 1.62 -20.74 -12.96
C CYS A 279 1.26 -21.13 -14.41
N PRO A 280 0.10 -21.72 -14.68
CA PRO A 280 -0.24 -22.15 -16.05
C PRO A 280 -0.56 -20.95 -16.95
N GLY A 281 0.45 -20.44 -17.66
CA GLY A 281 0.29 -19.30 -18.58
C GLY A 281 0.13 -17.92 -17.91
N TRP A 282 0.47 -17.81 -16.62
CA TRP A 282 0.43 -16.57 -15.87
C TRP A 282 1.83 -16.02 -15.61
N MET A 283 1.90 -14.79 -15.14
CA MET A 283 3.16 -14.20 -14.71
C MET A 283 3.72 -14.98 -13.49
N THR A 284 5.02 -15.30 -13.55
CA THR A 284 5.75 -15.77 -12.38
C THR A 284 6.47 -14.60 -11.74
N GLN A 285 6.32 -14.45 -10.41
CA GLN A 285 6.93 -13.34 -9.67
C GLN A 285 8.46 -13.39 -9.80
N TRP A 286 9.09 -14.54 -9.53
CA TRP A 286 10.53 -14.69 -9.73
C TRP A 286 10.96 -14.54 -11.19
N GLY A 287 10.15 -14.97 -12.15
CA GLY A 287 10.43 -14.75 -13.57
C GLY A 287 10.35 -13.28 -13.97
N SER A 288 9.43 -12.51 -13.37
CA SER A 288 9.36 -11.06 -13.61
C SER A 288 10.63 -10.35 -13.12
N LYS A 289 11.18 -10.79 -11.97
CA LYS A 289 12.46 -10.29 -11.46
C LYS A 289 13.61 -10.65 -12.41
N SER A 290 13.70 -11.90 -12.87
CA SER A 290 14.75 -12.33 -13.80
C SER A 290 14.71 -11.51 -15.11
N LEU A 291 13.52 -11.28 -15.68
CA LEU A 291 13.38 -10.45 -16.89
C LEU A 291 13.75 -8.97 -16.64
N ALA A 292 13.51 -8.47 -15.44
CA ALA A 292 13.94 -7.12 -15.07
C ALA A 292 15.47 -7.04 -14.93
N ASP A 293 16.13 -8.07 -14.36
CA ASP A 293 17.59 -8.18 -14.31
C ASP A 293 18.21 -8.22 -15.71
N ASP A 294 17.52 -8.83 -16.68
CA ASP A 294 17.87 -8.84 -18.10
C ASP A 294 17.60 -7.51 -18.80
N GLY A 295 17.10 -6.49 -18.08
CA GLY A 295 16.89 -5.13 -18.57
C GLY A 295 15.54 -4.88 -19.25
N LEU A 296 14.56 -5.77 -19.10
CA LEU A 296 13.23 -5.55 -19.64
C LEU A 296 12.47 -4.51 -18.80
N THR A 297 11.73 -3.65 -19.48
CA THR A 297 10.80 -2.70 -18.83
C THR A 297 9.54 -3.41 -18.31
N ALA A 298 8.83 -2.80 -17.39
CA ALA A 298 7.60 -3.39 -16.80
C ALA A 298 6.58 -3.83 -17.86
N ILE A 299 6.35 -3.03 -18.92
CA ILE A 299 5.40 -3.41 -19.96
C ILE A 299 5.92 -4.56 -20.84
N GLN A 300 7.24 -4.68 -21.06
CA GLN A 300 7.82 -5.81 -21.79
C GLN A 300 7.69 -7.10 -20.98
N ILE A 301 7.92 -7.04 -19.65
CA ILE A 301 7.70 -8.16 -18.72
C ILE A 301 6.25 -8.62 -18.78
N LEU A 302 5.31 -7.69 -18.67
CA LEU A 302 3.88 -8.00 -18.71
C LEU A 302 3.45 -8.59 -20.06
N ARG A 303 3.99 -8.08 -21.18
CA ARG A 303 3.72 -8.61 -22.53
C ARG A 303 4.25 -10.04 -22.71
N TYR A 304 5.39 -10.34 -22.11
CA TYR A 304 5.95 -11.70 -22.14
C TYR A 304 4.97 -12.74 -21.58
N TYR A 305 4.22 -12.38 -20.53
CA TYR A 305 3.28 -13.31 -19.87
C TYR A 305 1.84 -13.20 -20.37
N TYR A 306 1.34 -12.01 -20.64
CA TYR A 306 -0.09 -11.79 -20.94
C TYR A 306 -0.36 -11.49 -22.41
N GLY A 307 0.68 -11.46 -23.24
CA GLY A 307 0.62 -11.30 -24.69
C GLY A 307 0.93 -9.89 -25.20
N ASP A 308 1.47 -9.82 -26.41
CA ASP A 308 2.04 -8.60 -27.00
C ASP A 308 1.05 -7.45 -27.20
N THR A 309 -0.25 -7.76 -27.28
CA THR A 309 -1.30 -6.77 -27.54
C THR A 309 -1.77 -6.00 -26.32
N ILE A 310 -1.30 -6.38 -25.12
CA ILE A 310 -1.69 -5.65 -23.91
C ILE A 310 -1.02 -4.27 -23.87
N TYR A 311 -1.72 -3.34 -23.25
CA TYR A 311 -1.21 -1.99 -23.00
C TYR A 311 -1.67 -1.49 -21.63
N ILE A 312 -0.97 -0.50 -21.10
CA ILE A 312 -1.34 0.18 -19.85
C ILE A 312 -2.38 1.23 -20.21
N ASN A 313 -3.51 1.16 -19.52
CA ASN A 313 -4.57 2.15 -19.55
C ASN A 313 -4.66 2.88 -18.21
N THR A 314 -5.32 4.04 -18.19
CA THR A 314 -5.49 4.84 -16.97
C THR A 314 -6.97 5.14 -16.78
N SER A 315 -7.49 4.89 -15.57
CA SER A 315 -8.85 5.31 -15.23
C SER A 315 -8.92 6.81 -15.01
N GLU A 316 -9.86 7.46 -15.69
CA GLU A 316 -10.18 8.88 -15.47
C GLU A 316 -11.12 9.10 -14.27
N THR A 317 -11.74 8.03 -13.76
CA THR A 317 -12.72 8.10 -12.69
C THR A 317 -12.12 7.54 -11.40
N ILE A 318 -11.91 8.40 -10.41
CA ILE A 318 -11.43 8.05 -9.08
C ILE A 318 -12.51 8.47 -8.08
N SER A 319 -13.04 7.50 -7.33
CA SER A 319 -14.05 7.74 -6.30
C SER A 319 -13.45 8.35 -5.02
N GLY A 320 -14.26 8.99 -4.21
CA GLY A 320 -13.89 9.45 -2.87
C GLY A 320 -12.91 10.62 -2.82
N ILE A 321 -12.65 11.29 -3.94
CA ILE A 321 -11.77 12.46 -3.98
C ILE A 321 -12.55 13.75 -4.30
N PRO A 322 -12.25 14.86 -3.60
CA PRO A 322 -12.98 16.12 -3.81
C PRO A 322 -12.80 16.73 -5.21
N SER A 323 -11.68 16.44 -5.87
CA SER A 323 -11.40 16.95 -7.22
C SER A 323 -10.21 16.21 -7.87
N SER A 324 -10.29 16.05 -9.17
CA SER A 324 -9.22 15.46 -9.97
C SER A 324 -7.96 16.34 -10.03
N TYR A 325 -6.81 15.70 -10.22
CA TYR A 325 -5.55 16.37 -10.51
C TYR A 325 -5.68 17.33 -11.71
N PRO A 326 -5.03 18.50 -11.68
CA PRO A 326 -5.16 19.49 -12.75
C PRO A 326 -4.57 19.09 -14.11
N GLY A 327 -3.79 17.99 -14.17
CA GLY A 327 -3.08 17.54 -15.38
C GLY A 327 -1.67 18.11 -15.53
N TYR A 328 -1.23 18.95 -14.57
CA TYR A 328 0.11 19.53 -14.53
C TYR A 328 0.53 19.76 -13.06
N GLU A 329 1.82 19.82 -12.84
CA GLU A 329 2.38 20.05 -11.50
C GLU A 329 2.09 21.49 -11.01
N LEU A 330 1.76 21.62 -9.72
CA LEU A 330 1.70 22.90 -9.04
C LEU A 330 3.02 23.16 -8.31
N THR A 331 3.63 24.29 -8.62
CA THR A 331 4.92 24.72 -8.10
C THR A 331 4.95 26.21 -7.85
N ILE A 332 6.03 26.75 -7.28
CA ILE A 332 6.19 28.19 -7.08
C ILE A 332 5.91 28.95 -8.38
N GLY A 333 4.99 29.91 -8.31
CA GLY A 333 4.48 30.68 -9.44
C GLY A 333 3.16 30.19 -10.02
N SER A 334 2.70 28.96 -9.70
CA SER A 334 1.36 28.50 -10.06
C SER A 334 0.29 29.33 -9.33
N SER A 335 -0.87 29.52 -9.96
CA SER A 335 -1.98 30.27 -9.35
C SER A 335 -3.35 29.78 -9.83
N GLY A 336 -4.40 30.14 -9.10
CA GLY A 336 -5.80 29.87 -9.46
C GLY A 336 -6.52 28.88 -8.54
N ASP A 337 -7.67 28.38 -9.00
CA ASP A 337 -8.60 27.59 -8.18
C ASP A 337 -8.00 26.28 -7.67
N LYS A 338 -7.16 25.62 -8.47
CA LYS A 338 -6.50 24.38 -8.04
C LYS A 338 -5.47 24.62 -6.94
N VAL A 339 -4.77 25.75 -6.96
CA VAL A 339 -3.89 26.17 -5.86
C VAL A 339 -4.70 26.50 -4.61
N SER A 340 -5.80 27.26 -4.76
CA SER A 340 -6.69 27.56 -3.64
C SER A 340 -7.29 26.29 -3.02
N GLN A 341 -7.64 25.30 -3.84
CA GLN A 341 -8.14 24.02 -3.35
C GLN A 341 -7.06 23.26 -2.56
N LEU A 342 -5.85 23.15 -3.11
CA LEU A 342 -4.70 22.53 -2.45
C LEU A 342 -4.43 23.18 -1.09
N GLN A 343 -4.39 24.51 -1.06
CA GLN A 343 -4.16 25.29 0.16
C GLN A 343 -5.25 25.04 1.21
N ARG A 344 -6.54 24.99 0.82
CA ARG A 344 -7.64 24.64 1.74
C ARG A 344 -7.46 23.24 2.34
N GLN A 345 -7.09 22.27 1.51
CA GLN A 345 -6.87 20.91 1.99
C GLN A 345 -5.68 20.84 2.96
N LEU A 346 -4.55 21.45 2.62
CA LEU A 346 -3.38 21.51 3.51
C LEU A 346 -3.68 22.28 4.81
N ALA A 347 -4.40 23.40 4.75
CA ALA A 347 -4.80 24.16 5.93
C ALA A 347 -5.69 23.33 6.86
N ARG A 348 -6.56 22.47 6.32
CA ARG A 348 -7.37 21.56 7.15
C ARG A 348 -6.52 20.45 7.76
N ILE A 349 -5.61 19.86 6.97
CA ILE A 349 -4.70 18.80 7.42
C ILE A 349 -3.75 19.32 8.50
N SER A 350 -3.27 20.57 8.40
CA SER A 350 -2.36 21.17 9.37
C SER A 350 -2.95 21.32 10.78
N LEU A 351 -4.27 21.24 10.93
CA LEU A 351 -4.91 21.18 12.24
C LEU A 351 -4.66 19.86 12.97
N ASN A 352 -4.48 18.76 12.22
CA ASN A 352 -4.12 17.45 12.75
C ASN A 352 -2.59 17.28 12.82
N TYR A 353 -1.87 17.90 11.89
CA TYR A 353 -0.41 17.79 11.73
C TYR A 353 0.23 19.18 11.79
N PRO A 354 0.42 19.78 12.98
CA PRO A 354 0.89 21.16 13.14
C PRO A 354 2.25 21.46 12.49
N ALA A 355 3.11 20.44 12.35
CA ALA A 355 4.40 20.56 11.67
C ALA A 355 4.31 21.04 10.21
N ILE A 356 3.17 20.87 9.55
CA ILE A 356 2.92 21.42 8.20
C ILE A 356 2.95 22.95 8.22
N GLY A 357 2.61 23.55 9.35
CA GLY A 357 2.55 25.01 9.53
C GLY A 357 1.25 25.62 9.04
N THR A 358 1.17 26.93 9.16
CA THR A 358 0.00 27.71 8.73
C THR A 358 0.00 27.89 7.22
N VAL A 359 -1.09 27.49 6.55
CA VAL A 359 -1.27 27.63 5.11
C VAL A 359 -2.31 28.71 4.83
N THR A 360 -1.88 29.78 4.15
CA THR A 360 -2.79 30.83 3.68
C THR A 360 -3.47 30.40 2.38
N VAL A 361 -4.79 30.60 2.31
CA VAL A 361 -5.58 30.28 1.11
C VAL A 361 -5.73 31.55 0.26
N ASP A 362 -4.76 31.82 -0.59
CA ASP A 362 -4.71 33.01 -1.45
C ASP A 362 -4.72 32.67 -2.97
N GLY A 363 -4.66 31.39 -3.30
CA GLY A 363 -4.60 30.93 -4.68
C GLY A 363 -3.25 31.15 -5.37
N LEU A 364 -2.21 31.51 -4.60
CA LEU A 364 -0.85 31.70 -5.10
C LEU A 364 0.08 30.65 -4.50
N TYR A 365 0.71 29.85 -5.35
CA TYR A 365 1.70 28.85 -4.91
C TYR A 365 3.04 29.57 -4.66
N GLY A 366 3.16 30.15 -3.49
CA GLY A 366 4.38 30.81 -3.01
C GLY A 366 5.29 29.87 -2.23
N GLN A 367 6.36 30.43 -1.65
CA GLN A 367 7.32 29.68 -0.85
C GLN A 367 6.64 28.99 0.35
N ASN A 368 5.73 29.67 1.04
CA ASN A 368 5.01 29.09 2.18
C ASN A 368 4.21 27.84 1.78
N THR A 369 3.55 27.85 0.60
CA THR A 369 2.83 26.68 0.09
C THR A 369 3.80 25.56 -0.25
N ALA A 370 4.95 25.87 -0.87
CA ALA A 370 5.97 24.86 -1.20
C ALA A 370 6.57 24.22 0.07
N ASP A 371 6.81 24.98 1.12
CA ASP A 371 7.34 24.49 2.39
C ASP A 371 6.31 23.60 3.12
N ALA A 372 5.03 23.99 3.11
CA ALA A 372 3.95 23.17 3.64
C ALA A 372 3.80 21.85 2.89
N VAL A 373 3.88 21.88 1.56
CA VAL A 373 3.86 20.67 0.73
C VAL A 373 5.07 19.79 1.02
N ARG A 374 6.26 20.36 1.12
CA ARG A 374 7.49 19.60 1.46
C ARG A 374 7.35 18.91 2.81
N LYS A 375 6.82 19.61 3.81
CA LYS A 375 6.60 19.03 5.13
C LYS A 375 5.54 17.94 5.12
N PHE A 376 4.44 18.15 4.38
CA PHE A 376 3.45 17.10 4.14
C PHE A 376 4.08 15.84 3.50
N GLN A 377 4.90 16.02 2.46
CA GLN A 377 5.59 14.93 1.79
C GLN A 377 6.49 14.13 2.75
N GLN A 378 7.24 14.80 3.63
CA GLN A 378 8.07 14.16 4.66
C GLN A 378 7.26 13.31 5.64
N ILE A 379 6.13 13.86 6.11
CA ILE A 379 5.25 13.15 7.06
C ILE A 379 4.66 11.89 6.41
N PHE A 380 4.20 12.01 5.16
CA PHE A 380 3.45 10.96 4.47
C PHE A 380 4.26 10.14 3.45
N ASN A 381 5.57 10.07 3.61
CA ASN A 381 6.49 9.19 2.87
C ASN A 381 6.47 9.42 1.34
N LEU A 382 6.47 10.68 0.94
CA LEU A 382 6.64 11.11 -0.45
C LEU A 382 7.99 11.83 -0.62
N PRO A 383 8.59 11.85 -1.82
CA PRO A 383 9.76 12.66 -2.09
C PRO A 383 9.52 14.12 -1.75
N ALA A 384 10.33 14.68 -0.83
CA ALA A 384 10.14 15.99 -0.24
C ALA A 384 10.59 17.14 -1.17
N THR A 385 9.97 17.25 -2.33
CA THR A 385 10.30 18.22 -3.39
C THR A 385 9.72 19.62 -3.14
N GLY A 386 8.59 19.71 -2.44
CA GLY A 386 7.79 20.91 -2.33
C GLY A 386 7.01 21.24 -3.61
N VAL A 387 6.91 20.30 -4.55
CA VAL A 387 6.09 20.37 -5.76
C VAL A 387 4.88 19.46 -5.58
N THR A 388 3.70 19.91 -5.97
CA THR A 388 2.51 19.08 -5.96
C THR A 388 2.36 18.40 -7.33
N ASP A 389 2.99 17.24 -7.45
CA ASP A 389 2.84 16.31 -8.56
C ASP A 389 1.57 15.44 -8.42
N TYR A 390 1.35 14.53 -9.35
CA TYR A 390 0.20 13.62 -9.36
C TYR A 390 0.03 12.84 -8.05
N LYS A 391 1.09 12.21 -7.55
CA LYS A 391 1.06 11.41 -6.32
C LYS A 391 0.82 12.27 -5.08
N THR A 392 1.43 13.44 -5.01
CA THR A 392 1.26 14.40 -3.90
C THR A 392 -0.18 14.93 -3.86
N TRP A 393 -0.75 15.29 -5.01
CA TRP A 393 -2.15 15.74 -5.09
C TRP A 393 -3.13 14.72 -4.52
N TYR A 394 -3.03 13.46 -4.95
CA TYR A 394 -3.95 12.42 -4.49
C TYR A 394 -3.67 11.97 -3.07
N LYS A 395 -2.43 12.06 -2.58
CA LYS A 395 -2.13 11.80 -1.17
C LYS A 395 -2.72 12.88 -0.27
N ILE A 396 -2.61 14.16 -0.66
CA ILE A 396 -3.26 15.27 0.06
C ILE A 396 -4.79 15.07 0.08
N SER A 397 -5.39 14.73 -1.06
CA SER A 397 -6.83 14.46 -1.14
C SER A 397 -7.24 13.29 -0.23
N GLN A 398 -6.49 12.19 -0.21
CA GLN A 398 -6.74 11.03 0.66
C GLN A 398 -6.70 11.41 2.15
N ILE A 399 -5.64 12.09 2.57
CA ILE A 399 -5.50 12.52 3.98
C ILE A 399 -6.57 13.55 4.35
N TYR A 400 -6.91 14.45 3.44
CA TYR A 400 -7.99 15.42 3.65
C TYR A 400 -9.34 14.73 3.89
N VAL A 401 -9.70 13.73 3.09
CA VAL A 401 -10.93 12.95 3.28
C VAL A 401 -10.90 12.25 4.64
N GLY A 402 -9.78 11.60 5.00
CA GLY A 402 -9.62 10.95 6.29
C GLY A 402 -9.80 11.88 7.48
N VAL A 403 -9.10 13.03 7.50
CA VAL A 403 -9.21 14.00 8.64
C VAL A 403 -10.52 14.76 8.70
N THR A 404 -11.28 14.82 7.62
CA THR A 404 -12.59 15.51 7.57
C THR A 404 -13.77 14.56 7.72
N LYS A 405 -13.56 13.25 7.56
CA LYS A 405 -14.62 12.22 7.55
C LYS A 405 -15.77 12.53 6.58
N ILE A 406 -15.47 13.21 5.47
CA ILE A 406 -16.49 13.61 4.48
C ILE A 406 -17.19 12.38 3.90
N ALA A 407 -16.49 11.27 3.73
CA ALA A 407 -17.04 10.02 3.22
C ALA A 407 -18.02 9.32 4.18
N GLU A 408 -17.96 9.62 5.48
CA GLU A 408 -18.86 9.03 6.49
C GLU A 408 -20.20 9.80 6.60
N ASN A 409 -20.31 10.97 5.97
CA ASN A 409 -21.47 11.87 6.07
C ASN A 409 -22.34 11.90 4.79
N VAL A 410 -22.18 10.92 3.88
CA VAL A 410 -22.96 10.82 2.63
C VAL A 410 -23.92 9.66 2.67
#